data_12951f4dcb54c61f73f82ff6389ec8ad
#
_entry.id   12951f4dcb54c61f73f82ff6389ec8ad
#
_cell.length_a   1.000
_cell.length_b   1.000
_cell.length_c   1.000
_cell.angle_alpha   90.00
_cell.angle_beta   90.00
_cell.angle_gamma   90.00
#
_symmetry.space_group_name_H-M   'P 1'
#
loop_
_entity.id
_entity.type
_entity.pdbx_description
1 polymer ?
#
loop_
_entity_poly.entity_id
_entity_poly.type
_entity_poly.pdbx_seq_one_letter_code
_entity_poly.pdbx_strand_id
1 'polypeptide(L)'
;MRQRAVAAANIGLNDENMVNASQQEIENALDTIDRISTNTQFGSKNLLDGSGKAAVEVPEAAAEAAAEAAATGKDSKNFTFQIGANRGQMVSIDLPSVATTELAKGVSNQSGFASLADVDVTTGQGAQDAMEVIDTAIEEIAVARGEMGAFQKNTLESNLTSLRIHTENLTAAESSIRDADIAVELAAFTRNQIMTQSATAQLAQANALPKNVMSLLASQ
;
A
#
# COMPACT_ATOMS: atom_id res chain seq x y z
N MET A 1 20.35 10.61 -20.57
CA MET A 1 20.73 11.98 -20.18
C MET A 1 22.23 12.05 -19.82
N ARG A 2 22.73 11.43 -18.77
CA ARG A 2 24.13 11.54 -18.33
C ARG A 2 25.15 11.27 -19.44
N GLN A 3 24.98 10.22 -20.23
CA GLN A 3 25.87 9.91 -21.36
C GLN A 3 25.88 11.02 -22.43
N ARG A 4 24.75 11.68 -22.66
CA ARG A 4 24.65 12.79 -23.61
C ARG A 4 25.31 14.07 -23.06
N ALA A 5 25.15 14.33 -21.75
CA ALA A 5 25.87 15.42 -21.11
C ALA A 5 27.40 15.25 -21.18
N VAL A 6 27.90 14.01 -20.93
CA VAL A 6 29.33 13.68 -21.10
C VAL A 6 29.77 13.86 -22.56
N ALA A 7 28.96 13.45 -23.54
CA ALA A 7 29.29 13.64 -24.95
C ALA A 7 29.35 15.13 -25.32
N ALA A 8 28.36 15.92 -24.86
CA ALA A 8 28.31 17.37 -25.10
C ALA A 8 29.46 18.14 -24.44
N ALA A 9 29.94 17.67 -23.28
CA ALA A 9 31.10 18.29 -22.60
C ALA A 9 32.39 18.26 -23.41
N ASN A 10 32.51 17.40 -24.44
CA ASN A 10 33.67 17.30 -25.31
C ASN A 10 33.64 18.38 -26.43
N ILE A 11 33.75 19.65 -26.05
CA ILE A 11 33.65 20.80 -26.96
C ILE A 11 34.67 20.76 -28.11
N GLY A 12 35.85 20.14 -27.90
CA GLY A 12 36.91 20.10 -28.87
C GLY A 12 36.65 19.18 -30.08
N LEU A 13 35.64 18.32 -30.03
CA LEU A 13 35.28 17.33 -31.04
C LEU A 13 33.87 17.49 -31.58
N ASN A 14 33.03 18.25 -30.92
CA ASN A 14 31.62 18.38 -31.24
C ASN A 14 31.34 19.63 -32.07
N ASP A 15 30.64 19.45 -33.18
CA ASP A 15 30.01 20.56 -33.89
C ASP A 15 28.76 21.05 -33.18
N GLU A 16 28.39 22.30 -33.39
CA GLU A 16 27.17 22.92 -32.84
C GLU A 16 25.92 22.09 -33.11
N ASN A 17 25.83 21.44 -34.28
CA ASN A 17 24.72 20.54 -34.59
C ASN A 17 24.68 19.27 -33.72
N MET A 18 25.82 18.73 -33.33
CA MET A 18 25.90 17.56 -32.43
C MET A 18 25.53 17.92 -31.02
N VAL A 19 25.91 19.12 -30.55
CA VAL A 19 25.55 19.62 -29.23
C VAL A 19 24.05 19.89 -29.17
N ASN A 20 23.47 20.53 -30.19
CA ASN A 20 22.03 20.74 -30.32
C ASN A 20 21.23 19.43 -30.36
N ALA A 21 21.74 18.42 -31.08
CA ALA A 21 21.11 17.10 -31.09
C ALA A 21 21.17 16.43 -29.72
N SER A 22 22.27 16.61 -28.98
CA SER A 22 22.36 16.08 -27.60
C SER A 22 21.39 16.80 -26.64
N GLN A 23 21.19 18.11 -26.80
CA GLN A 23 20.21 18.89 -26.06
C GLN A 23 18.79 18.39 -26.34
N GLN A 24 18.41 18.18 -27.60
CA GLN A 24 17.10 17.65 -27.95
C GLN A 24 16.84 16.24 -27.37
N GLU A 25 17.87 15.40 -27.33
CA GLU A 25 17.71 14.10 -26.67
C GLU A 25 17.51 14.21 -25.15
N ILE A 26 18.15 15.21 -24.51
CA ILE A 26 17.96 15.48 -23.09
C ILE A 26 16.53 16.00 -22.87
N GLU A 27 16.05 16.96 -23.66
CA GLU A 27 14.69 17.49 -23.61
C GLU A 27 13.62 16.37 -23.77
N ASN A 28 13.79 15.50 -24.75
CA ASN A 28 12.91 14.34 -24.94
C ASN A 28 12.91 13.39 -23.72
N ALA A 29 14.06 13.26 -23.06
CA ALA A 29 14.15 12.46 -21.85
C ALA A 29 13.48 13.15 -20.65
N LEU A 30 13.59 14.48 -20.52
CA LEU A 30 12.87 15.28 -19.52
C LEU A 30 11.36 15.17 -19.72
N ASP A 31 10.86 15.35 -20.93
CA ASP A 31 9.44 15.18 -21.26
C ASP A 31 8.94 13.77 -20.92
N THR A 32 9.79 12.76 -21.08
CA THR A 32 9.43 11.40 -20.71
C THR A 32 9.31 11.22 -19.20
N ILE A 33 10.21 11.84 -18.43
CA ILE A 33 10.16 11.83 -16.96
C ILE A 33 8.89 12.53 -16.49
N ASP A 34 8.59 13.73 -17.02
CA ASP A 34 7.38 14.47 -16.65
C ASP A 34 6.10 13.73 -17.03
N ARG A 35 6.10 13.06 -18.17
CA ARG A 35 4.97 12.21 -18.55
C ARG A 35 4.80 11.02 -17.61
N ILE A 36 5.88 10.41 -17.13
CA ILE A 36 5.82 9.34 -16.14
C ILE A 36 5.32 9.89 -14.80
N SER A 37 5.84 11.03 -14.38
CA SER A 37 5.44 11.69 -13.13
C SER A 37 3.94 12.00 -13.11
N THR A 38 3.39 12.54 -14.19
CA THR A 38 1.98 12.94 -14.28
C THR A 38 1.04 11.76 -14.55
N ASN A 39 1.48 10.74 -15.29
CA ASN A 39 0.64 9.60 -15.66
C ASN A 39 0.69 8.44 -14.65
N THR A 40 1.64 8.46 -13.71
CA THR A 40 1.69 7.44 -12.67
C THR A 40 0.64 7.71 -11.61
N GLN A 41 -0.48 6.99 -11.74
CA GLN A 41 -1.62 7.14 -10.85
C GLN A 41 -2.09 5.79 -10.30
N PHE A 42 -2.66 5.83 -9.12
CA PHE A 42 -3.40 4.72 -8.53
C PHE A 42 -4.86 5.13 -8.31
N GLY A 43 -5.76 4.55 -9.10
CA GLY A 43 -7.15 5.02 -9.18
C GLY A 43 -7.25 6.42 -9.76
N SER A 44 -7.68 7.39 -8.98
CA SER A 44 -7.79 8.80 -9.36
C SER A 44 -6.71 9.69 -8.75
N LYS A 45 -5.71 9.11 -8.08
CA LYS A 45 -4.66 9.85 -7.38
C LYS A 45 -3.32 9.67 -8.08
N ASN A 46 -2.70 10.78 -8.48
CA ASN A 46 -1.33 10.77 -8.95
C ASN A 46 -0.39 10.50 -7.78
N LEU A 47 0.65 9.70 -8.02
CA LEU A 47 1.57 9.27 -6.98
C LEU A 47 2.86 10.09 -6.95
N LEU A 48 3.33 10.59 -8.10
CA LEU A 48 4.68 11.12 -8.29
C LEU A 48 4.71 12.59 -8.73
N ASP A 49 3.56 13.25 -8.81
CA ASP A 49 3.43 14.62 -9.33
C ASP A 49 3.63 15.73 -8.27
N GLY A 50 3.82 15.36 -7.02
CA GLY A 50 3.96 16.31 -5.91
C GLY A 50 2.71 17.15 -5.60
N SER A 51 1.66 17.07 -6.43
CA SER A 51 0.47 17.93 -6.36
C SER A 51 -0.47 17.63 -5.17
N GLY A 52 -0.08 16.76 -4.30
CA GLY A 52 -0.92 16.30 -3.20
C GLY A 52 -0.56 16.88 -1.84
N LYS A 53 -0.73 18.18 -1.62
CA LYS A 53 -1.15 18.64 -0.29
C LYS A 53 -2.56 18.10 -0.03
N ALA A 54 -2.68 16.77 0.19
CA ALA A 54 -3.86 16.24 0.80
C ALA A 54 -3.86 16.75 2.24
N ALA A 55 -4.63 17.78 2.51
CA ALA A 55 -5.13 18.09 3.83
C ALA A 55 -6.01 16.90 4.27
N VAL A 56 -5.39 15.78 4.57
CA VAL A 56 -5.99 14.82 5.47
C VAL A 56 -5.77 15.44 6.84
N GLU A 57 -6.86 15.71 7.56
CA GLU A 57 -6.80 16.02 8.98
C GLU A 57 -6.09 14.85 9.67
N VAL A 58 -4.78 14.94 9.77
CA VAL A 58 -3.94 14.01 10.54
C VAL A 58 -4.18 14.33 12.01
N PRO A 59 -4.43 13.31 12.86
CA PRO A 59 -4.45 13.52 14.29
C PRO A 59 -3.15 14.19 14.73
N GLU A 60 -3.25 15.12 15.67
CA GLU A 60 -2.21 16.03 16.16
C GLU A 60 -0.82 15.38 16.43
N ALA A 61 -0.79 14.07 16.69
CA ALA A 61 0.44 13.30 16.92
C ALA A 61 1.27 12.99 15.64
N ALA A 62 0.70 13.12 14.43
CA ALA A 62 1.41 12.92 13.17
C ALA A 62 1.79 14.26 12.50
N ALA A 63 1.34 15.38 13.05
CA ALA A 63 1.61 16.73 12.52
C ALA A 63 3.07 17.16 12.74
N GLU A 64 3.77 16.66 13.77
CA GLU A 64 5.16 16.99 14.03
C GLU A 64 6.12 16.43 12.97
N ALA A 65 5.88 15.19 12.48
CA ALA A 65 6.69 14.59 11.42
C ALA A 65 6.45 15.27 10.04
N ALA A 66 5.22 15.75 9.80
CA ALA A 66 4.90 16.48 8.57
C ALA A 66 5.49 17.92 8.56
N ALA A 67 5.72 18.52 9.73
CA ALA A 67 6.32 19.85 9.85
C ALA A 67 7.82 19.80 9.55
N GLU A 68 8.51 18.72 9.82
CA GLU A 68 9.94 18.54 9.56
C GLU A 68 10.22 18.32 8.05
N ALA A 69 9.33 17.64 7.34
CA ALA A 69 9.40 17.46 5.88
C ALA A 69 9.13 18.78 5.11
N ALA A 70 8.28 19.66 5.65
CA ALA A 70 8.02 20.97 5.06
C ALA A 70 9.22 21.94 5.14
N ALA A 71 10.20 21.66 6.00
CA ALA A 71 11.40 22.49 6.15
C ALA A 71 12.43 22.27 5.03
N THR A 72 12.32 21.17 4.24
CA THR A 72 13.27 20.85 3.16
C THR A 72 12.90 21.44 1.81
N GLY A 73 11.76 22.16 1.70
CA GLY A 73 11.38 22.88 0.47
C GLY A 73 11.08 21.98 -0.74
N LYS A 74 10.99 20.66 -0.55
CA LYS A 74 10.61 19.70 -1.60
C LYS A 74 9.13 19.39 -1.49
N ASP A 75 8.44 19.41 -2.63
CA ASP A 75 7.05 18.96 -2.68
C ASP A 75 7.02 17.44 -2.53
N SER A 76 6.54 16.96 -1.39
CA SER A 76 6.34 15.55 -1.11
C SER A 76 4.88 15.27 -0.81
N LYS A 77 4.42 14.07 -1.20
CA LYS A 77 3.05 13.62 -0.99
C LYS A 77 3.01 12.58 0.12
N ASN A 78 2.29 12.90 1.19
CA ASN A 78 2.10 11.99 2.29
C ASN A 78 0.93 11.02 2.01
N PHE A 79 1.21 9.72 1.99
CA PHE A 79 0.22 8.67 1.87
C PHE A 79 0.04 7.96 3.21
N THR A 80 -1.18 7.99 3.72
CA THR A 80 -1.54 7.36 4.98
C THR A 80 -2.30 6.06 4.73
N PHE A 81 -1.84 4.97 5.33
CA PHE A 81 -2.44 3.64 5.22
C PHE A 81 -2.98 3.20 6.57
N GLN A 82 -4.22 2.72 6.59
CA GLN A 82 -4.77 2.04 7.76
C GLN A 82 -4.21 0.62 7.81
N ILE A 83 -3.42 0.30 8.84
CA ILE A 83 -2.74 -1.00 8.99
C ILE A 83 -3.36 -1.91 10.04
N GLY A 84 -4.32 -1.43 10.80
CA GLY A 84 -4.95 -2.20 11.87
C GLY A 84 -6.46 -2.04 11.92
N ALA A 85 -7.11 -2.86 12.76
CA ALA A 85 -8.56 -2.91 12.90
C ALA A 85 -9.13 -1.72 13.71
N ASN A 86 -8.30 -1.05 14.50
CA ASN A 86 -8.73 0.02 15.38
C ASN A 86 -8.46 1.40 14.76
N ARG A 87 -9.29 2.38 15.11
CA ARG A 87 -9.11 3.77 14.72
C ARG A 87 -7.74 4.28 15.19
N GLY A 88 -7.00 4.97 14.32
CA GLY A 88 -5.70 5.56 14.64
C GLY A 88 -4.50 4.62 14.41
N GLN A 89 -4.72 3.37 14.01
CA GLN A 89 -3.64 2.46 13.59
C GLN A 89 -3.27 2.73 12.13
N MET A 90 -2.69 3.90 11.91
CA MET A 90 -2.27 4.38 10.60
C MET A 90 -0.75 4.44 10.52
N VAL A 91 -0.22 4.26 9.33
CA VAL A 91 1.18 4.52 9.00
C VAL A 91 1.22 5.39 7.76
N SER A 92 2.16 6.31 7.74
CA SER A 92 2.34 7.23 6.63
C SER A 92 3.69 7.02 5.96
N ILE A 93 3.75 7.29 4.67
CA ILE A 93 4.97 7.36 3.87
C ILE A 93 4.92 8.62 3.02
N ASP A 94 6.04 9.32 2.97
CA ASP A 94 6.22 10.45 2.07
C ASP A 94 6.81 9.98 0.75
N LEU A 95 6.13 10.29 -0.35
CA LEU A 95 6.64 10.10 -1.69
C LEU A 95 7.11 11.46 -2.22
N PRO A 96 8.41 11.60 -2.55
CA PRO A 96 8.90 12.82 -3.17
C PRO A 96 8.34 12.95 -4.59
N SER A 97 8.17 14.18 -5.03
CA SER A 97 7.85 14.47 -6.43
C SER A 97 9.00 14.05 -7.34
N VAL A 98 8.67 13.40 -8.47
CA VAL A 98 9.63 13.01 -9.51
C VAL A 98 9.50 13.92 -10.72
N ALA A 99 8.77 15.04 -10.61
CA ALA A 99 8.72 16.06 -11.66
C ALA A 99 10.11 16.66 -11.90
N THR A 100 10.44 16.93 -13.15
CA THR A 100 11.76 17.49 -13.51
C THR A 100 12.05 18.82 -12.86
N THR A 101 11.01 19.60 -12.53
CA THR A 101 11.10 20.87 -11.81
C THR A 101 11.41 20.72 -10.33
N GLU A 102 11.22 19.54 -9.74
CA GLU A 102 11.44 19.26 -8.31
C GLU A 102 12.73 18.48 -8.05
N LEU A 103 13.19 17.73 -9.07
CA LEU A 103 14.42 16.94 -8.96
C LEU A 103 15.66 17.82 -9.03
N ALA A 104 16.64 17.47 -8.20
CA ALA A 104 17.95 18.15 -8.10
C ALA A 104 17.84 19.66 -7.78
N LYS A 105 16.81 20.07 -7.02
CA LYS A 105 16.71 21.46 -6.54
C LYS A 105 17.85 21.80 -5.57
N GLY A 106 18.44 22.98 -5.79
CA GLY A 106 19.43 23.53 -4.89
C GLY A 106 20.84 22.98 -5.09
N VAL A 107 21.11 22.29 -6.18
CA VAL A 107 22.48 21.91 -6.58
C VAL A 107 23.26 23.17 -6.89
N SER A 108 24.41 23.34 -6.23
CA SER A 108 25.30 24.49 -6.48
C SER A 108 26.00 24.28 -7.80
N ASN A 109 25.62 25.03 -8.84
CA ASN A 109 26.20 24.99 -10.18
C ASN A 109 26.55 26.40 -10.64
N GLN A 110 27.47 26.51 -11.62
CA GLN A 110 27.92 27.80 -12.16
C GLN A 110 27.00 28.31 -13.27
N SER A 111 26.25 27.40 -13.91
CA SER A 111 25.34 27.73 -15.02
C SER A 111 23.99 28.27 -14.54
N GLY A 112 23.69 28.18 -13.23
CA GLY A 112 22.45 28.70 -12.64
C GLY A 112 21.23 27.82 -12.84
N PHE A 113 21.40 26.53 -13.05
CA PHE A 113 20.29 25.57 -13.12
C PHE A 113 19.62 25.45 -11.76
N ALA A 114 18.33 25.72 -11.69
CA ALA A 114 17.55 25.62 -10.47
C ALA A 114 17.05 24.20 -10.21
N SER A 115 16.88 23.41 -11.27
CA SER A 115 16.33 22.06 -11.23
C SER A 115 16.79 21.23 -12.45
N LEU A 116 16.39 19.97 -12.50
CA LEU A 116 16.67 19.10 -13.64
C LEU A 116 16.01 19.61 -14.95
N ALA A 117 14.91 20.37 -14.84
CA ALA A 117 14.21 20.93 -16.01
C ALA A 117 15.04 22.00 -16.76
N ASP A 118 15.94 22.71 -16.04
CA ASP A 118 16.72 23.82 -16.59
C ASP A 118 18.03 23.40 -17.23
N VAL A 119 18.30 22.11 -17.35
CA VAL A 119 19.55 21.55 -17.85
C VAL A 119 19.77 21.92 -19.31
N ASP A 120 20.85 22.63 -19.56
CA ASP A 120 21.31 23.04 -20.89
C ASP A 120 22.77 22.59 -21.11
N VAL A 121 22.99 21.76 -22.14
CA VAL A 121 24.31 21.23 -22.51
C VAL A 121 24.92 21.92 -23.73
N THR A 122 24.37 23.05 -24.14
CA THR A 122 24.87 23.80 -25.31
C THR A 122 26.23 24.44 -25.05
N THR A 123 26.58 24.64 -23.78
CA THR A 123 27.90 25.15 -23.37
C THR A 123 28.68 24.07 -22.64
N GLY A 124 30.00 24.12 -22.70
CA GLY A 124 30.83 23.14 -22.00
C GLY A 124 30.72 23.18 -20.48
N GLN A 125 30.53 24.38 -19.91
CA GLN A 125 30.26 24.55 -18.49
C GLN A 125 28.87 23.98 -18.16
N GLY A 126 27.86 24.33 -18.96
CA GLY A 126 26.51 23.79 -18.80
C GLY A 126 26.48 22.28 -18.87
N ALA A 127 27.23 21.65 -19.77
CA ALA A 127 27.32 20.20 -19.86
C ALA A 127 27.97 19.56 -18.61
N GLN A 128 28.95 20.22 -17.98
CA GLN A 128 29.56 19.76 -16.72
C GLN A 128 28.58 19.89 -15.55
N ASP A 129 27.93 21.03 -15.42
CA ASP A 129 26.94 21.28 -14.39
C ASP A 129 25.70 20.37 -14.56
N ALA A 130 25.30 20.11 -15.81
CA ALA A 130 24.25 19.15 -16.14
C ALA A 130 24.56 17.73 -15.65
N MET A 131 25.81 17.28 -15.69
CA MET A 131 26.20 15.98 -15.13
C MET A 131 25.97 15.93 -13.62
N GLU A 132 26.32 16.98 -12.89
CA GLU A 132 26.14 17.06 -11.43
C GLU A 132 24.65 17.07 -11.06
N VAL A 133 23.85 17.87 -11.77
CA VAL A 133 22.39 17.92 -11.58
C VAL A 133 21.74 16.58 -11.88
N ILE A 134 22.14 15.91 -12.97
CA ILE A 134 21.61 14.59 -13.33
C ILE A 134 22.02 13.52 -12.30
N ASP A 135 23.27 13.53 -11.83
CA ASP A 135 23.76 12.57 -10.86
C ASP A 135 23.03 12.76 -9.51
N THR A 136 22.79 13.99 -9.09
CA THR A 136 21.99 14.30 -7.90
C THR A 136 20.52 13.82 -8.05
N ALA A 137 19.91 14.03 -9.22
CA ALA A 137 18.55 13.54 -9.48
C ALA A 137 18.48 12.00 -9.41
N ILE A 138 19.51 11.31 -9.92
CA ILE A 138 19.59 9.84 -9.82
C ILE A 138 19.71 9.39 -8.35
N GLU A 139 20.52 10.10 -7.55
CA GLU A 139 20.69 9.81 -6.13
C GLU A 139 19.38 10.01 -5.36
N GLU A 140 18.67 11.11 -5.59
CA GLU A 140 17.36 11.38 -4.98
C GLU A 140 16.34 10.28 -5.29
N ILE A 141 16.25 9.85 -6.55
CA ILE A 141 15.36 8.74 -6.93
C ILE A 141 15.80 7.42 -6.29
N ALA A 142 17.10 7.18 -6.20
CA ALA A 142 17.62 5.96 -5.56
C ALA A 142 17.30 5.92 -4.06
N VAL A 143 17.44 7.06 -3.36
CA VAL A 143 17.08 7.21 -1.95
C VAL A 143 15.57 6.97 -1.77
N ALA A 144 14.73 7.65 -2.56
CA ALA A 144 13.28 7.48 -2.50
C ALA A 144 12.84 6.01 -2.72
N ARG A 145 13.45 5.32 -3.67
CA ARG A 145 13.21 3.89 -3.89
C ARG A 145 13.68 3.03 -2.71
N GLY A 146 14.80 3.39 -2.09
CA GLY A 146 15.31 2.73 -0.89
C GLY A 146 14.34 2.86 0.29
N GLU A 147 13.82 4.06 0.52
CA GLU A 147 12.84 4.34 1.57
C GLU A 147 11.52 3.58 1.34
N MET A 148 11.01 3.59 0.10
CA MET A 148 9.82 2.80 -0.25
C MET A 148 10.04 1.31 -0.05
N GLY A 149 11.22 0.78 -0.43
CA GLY A 149 11.56 -0.62 -0.23
C GLY A 149 11.68 -0.99 1.26
N ALA A 150 12.28 -0.12 2.06
CA ALA A 150 12.37 -0.28 3.51
C ALA A 150 10.97 -0.24 4.16
N PHE A 151 10.13 0.70 3.77
CA PHE A 151 8.75 0.82 4.23
C PHE A 151 7.94 -0.44 3.90
N GLN A 152 8.01 -0.91 2.65
CA GLN A 152 7.33 -2.13 2.24
C GLN A 152 7.75 -3.32 3.09
N LYS A 153 9.04 -3.53 3.27
CA LYS A 153 9.58 -4.70 3.96
C LYS A 153 9.38 -4.63 5.47
N ASN A 154 9.73 -3.50 6.08
CA ASN A 154 9.76 -3.39 7.54
C ASN A 154 8.39 -3.08 8.13
N THR A 155 7.57 -2.31 7.41
CA THR A 155 6.28 -1.86 7.92
C THR A 155 5.13 -2.70 7.38
N LEU A 156 4.97 -2.79 6.06
CA LEU A 156 3.81 -3.47 5.48
C LEU A 156 3.90 -4.99 5.62
N GLU A 157 5.03 -5.60 5.29
CA GLU A 157 5.21 -7.06 5.34
C GLU A 157 5.19 -7.57 6.80
N SER A 158 5.86 -6.86 7.72
CA SER A 158 5.82 -7.15 9.15
C SER A 158 4.41 -7.07 9.71
N ASN A 159 3.65 -6.03 9.35
CA ASN A 159 2.27 -5.86 9.76
C ASN A 159 1.37 -6.96 9.20
N LEU A 160 1.55 -7.33 7.92
CA LEU A 160 0.80 -8.39 7.27
C LEU A 160 1.00 -9.74 7.98
N THR A 161 2.23 -10.01 8.42
CA THR A 161 2.56 -11.20 9.22
C THR A 161 1.86 -11.17 10.59
N SER A 162 1.89 -10.02 11.27
CA SER A 162 1.19 -9.83 12.54
C SER A 162 -0.32 -10.01 12.40
N LEU A 163 -0.93 -9.44 11.36
CA LEU A 163 -2.35 -9.60 11.08
C LEU A 163 -2.74 -11.06 10.80
N ARG A 164 -1.88 -11.83 10.12
CA ARG A 164 -2.11 -13.26 9.91
C ARG A 164 -2.15 -14.03 11.23
N ILE A 165 -1.20 -13.76 12.12
CA ILE A 165 -1.17 -14.38 13.46
C ILE A 165 -2.41 -13.99 14.27
N HIS A 166 -2.81 -12.70 14.24
CA HIS A 166 -4.02 -12.25 14.88
C HIS A 166 -5.27 -12.95 14.34
N THR A 167 -5.38 -13.10 13.01
CA THR A 167 -6.49 -13.79 12.38
C THR A 167 -6.55 -15.26 12.79
N GLU A 168 -5.41 -15.95 12.83
CA GLU A 168 -5.32 -17.34 13.28
C GLU A 168 -5.77 -17.49 14.76
N ASN A 169 -5.27 -16.61 15.63
CA ASN A 169 -5.68 -16.61 17.03
C ASN A 169 -7.18 -16.31 17.22
N LEU A 170 -7.73 -15.37 16.44
CA LEU A 170 -9.16 -15.06 16.47
C LEU A 170 -10.00 -16.23 15.96
N THR A 171 -9.56 -16.90 14.90
CA THR A 171 -10.25 -18.10 14.37
C THR A 171 -10.21 -19.24 15.39
N ALA A 172 -9.09 -19.45 16.06
CA ALA A 172 -8.97 -20.45 17.12
C ALA A 172 -9.88 -20.12 18.32
N ALA A 173 -9.96 -18.84 18.70
CA ALA A 173 -10.86 -18.37 19.75
C ALA A 173 -12.35 -18.52 19.36
N GLU A 174 -12.69 -18.18 18.11
CA GLU A 174 -14.04 -18.40 17.58
C GLU A 174 -14.42 -19.89 17.60
N SER A 175 -13.52 -20.77 17.15
CA SER A 175 -13.71 -22.23 17.20
C SER A 175 -13.96 -22.70 18.63
N SER A 176 -13.18 -22.21 19.60
CA SER A 176 -13.36 -22.55 21.02
C SER A 176 -14.72 -22.15 21.60
N ILE A 177 -15.36 -21.09 21.06
CA ILE A 177 -16.65 -20.60 21.53
C ILE A 177 -17.81 -21.25 20.77
N ARG A 178 -17.62 -21.49 19.48
CA ARG A 178 -18.70 -21.78 18.54
C ARG A 178 -18.78 -23.25 18.12
N ASP A 179 -17.64 -23.94 18.17
CA ASP A 179 -17.61 -25.35 17.77
C ASP A 179 -18.23 -26.21 18.87
N ALA A 180 -19.26 -26.97 18.51
CA ALA A 180 -19.88 -27.93 19.38
C ALA A 180 -19.08 -29.24 19.42
N ASP A 181 -18.95 -29.82 20.59
CA ASP A 181 -18.41 -31.18 20.71
C ASP A 181 -19.41 -32.18 20.07
N ILE A 182 -19.03 -32.68 18.92
CA ILE A 182 -19.87 -33.65 18.15
C ILE A 182 -20.22 -34.88 18.97
N ALA A 183 -19.34 -35.32 19.89
CA ALA A 183 -19.63 -36.51 20.70
C ALA A 183 -20.75 -36.21 21.71
N VAL A 184 -20.74 -35.02 22.32
CA VAL A 184 -21.78 -34.58 23.26
C VAL A 184 -23.10 -34.36 22.51
N GLU A 185 -23.08 -33.74 21.33
CA GLU A 185 -24.28 -33.49 20.54
C GLU A 185 -24.90 -34.78 20.00
N LEU A 186 -24.05 -35.74 19.55
CA LEU A 186 -24.51 -37.03 19.12
C LEU A 186 -25.12 -37.86 20.26
N ALA A 187 -24.56 -37.76 21.48
CA ALA A 187 -25.14 -38.40 22.66
C ALA A 187 -26.50 -37.77 23.04
N ALA A 188 -26.63 -36.42 22.92
CA ALA A 188 -27.90 -35.76 23.12
C ALA A 188 -28.94 -36.15 22.06
N PHE A 189 -28.54 -36.21 20.81
CA PHE A 189 -29.40 -36.67 19.71
C PHE A 189 -29.90 -38.12 19.92
N THR A 190 -29.00 -39.04 20.25
CA THR A 190 -29.37 -40.43 20.51
C THR A 190 -30.31 -40.57 21.69
N ARG A 191 -30.07 -39.82 22.78
CA ARG A 191 -30.95 -39.77 23.93
C ARG A 191 -32.34 -39.29 23.54
N ASN A 192 -32.43 -38.20 22.78
CA ASN A 192 -33.72 -37.66 22.33
C ASN A 192 -34.45 -38.61 21.40
N GLN A 193 -33.73 -39.34 20.55
CA GLN A 193 -34.30 -40.34 19.68
C GLN A 193 -34.89 -41.52 20.48
N ILE A 194 -34.17 -42.04 21.49
CA ILE A 194 -34.63 -43.06 22.40
C ILE A 194 -35.87 -42.60 23.19
N MET A 195 -35.84 -41.38 23.69
CA MET A 195 -36.99 -40.80 24.42
C MET A 195 -38.21 -40.67 23.53
N THR A 196 -38.06 -40.27 22.28
CA THR A 196 -39.16 -40.17 21.32
C THR A 196 -39.73 -41.54 21.02
N GLN A 197 -38.89 -42.55 20.79
CA GLN A 197 -39.34 -43.94 20.59
C GLN A 197 -40.01 -44.51 21.80
N SER A 198 -39.51 -44.26 23.02
CA SER A 198 -40.12 -44.72 24.26
C SER A 198 -41.47 -44.02 24.51
N ALA A 199 -41.56 -42.71 24.25
CA ALA A 199 -42.81 -41.97 24.37
C ALA A 199 -43.90 -42.49 23.42
N THR A 200 -43.51 -42.75 22.15
CA THR A 200 -44.46 -43.35 21.18
C THR A 200 -44.92 -44.76 21.57
N ALA A 201 -44.00 -45.58 22.08
CA ALA A 201 -44.34 -46.91 22.59
C ALA A 201 -45.29 -46.84 23.80
N GLN A 202 -45.03 -45.93 24.76
CA GLN A 202 -45.93 -45.73 25.91
C GLN A 202 -47.30 -45.15 25.51
N LEU A 203 -47.37 -44.25 24.52
CA LEU A 203 -48.64 -43.79 23.96
C LEU A 203 -49.41 -44.94 23.29
N ALA A 204 -48.74 -45.79 22.55
CA ALA A 204 -49.36 -46.98 21.96
C ALA A 204 -49.90 -47.93 23.03
N GLN A 205 -49.13 -48.14 24.13
CA GLN A 205 -49.59 -48.95 25.28
C GLN A 205 -50.76 -48.30 26.03
N ALA A 206 -50.69 -46.97 26.28
CA ALA A 206 -51.80 -46.27 26.90
C ALA A 206 -53.09 -46.29 26.09
N ASN A 207 -52.99 -46.22 24.77
CA ASN A 207 -54.14 -46.36 23.86
C ASN A 207 -54.69 -47.82 23.76
N ALA A 208 -53.89 -48.80 24.09
CA ALA A 208 -54.32 -50.22 24.09
C ALA A 208 -55.17 -50.56 25.36
N LEU A 209 -54.91 -49.93 26.50
CA LEU A 209 -55.66 -50.18 27.74
C LEU A 209 -57.17 -49.94 27.59
N PRO A 210 -57.66 -48.79 27.07
CA PRO A 210 -59.08 -48.55 26.88
C PRO A 210 -59.75 -49.57 25.89
N LYS A 211 -58.99 -49.96 24.88
CA LYS A 211 -59.50 -51.01 23.91
C LYS A 211 -59.74 -52.34 24.58
N ASN A 212 -58.84 -52.78 25.45
CA ASN A 212 -58.99 -54.01 26.21
C ASN A 212 -60.16 -53.92 27.19
N VAL A 213 -60.37 -52.76 27.83
CA VAL A 213 -61.55 -52.59 28.67
C VAL A 213 -62.87 -52.66 27.84
N MET A 214 -62.87 -52.00 26.68
CA MET A 214 -64.07 -52.06 25.80
C MET A 214 -64.35 -53.51 25.27
N SER A 215 -63.32 -54.28 24.97
CA SER A 215 -63.48 -55.65 24.51
C SER A 215 -64.05 -56.56 25.64
N LEU A 216 -63.66 -56.30 26.88
CA LEU A 216 -64.20 -57.02 28.04
C LEU A 216 -65.69 -56.67 28.33
N LEU A 217 -66.07 -55.42 28.12
CA LEU A 217 -67.45 -54.96 28.24
C LEU A 217 -68.35 -55.44 27.12
N ALA A 218 -67.83 -55.65 25.90
CA ALA A 218 -68.55 -56.14 24.77
C ALA A 218 -68.72 -57.69 24.76
N SER A 219 -68.03 -58.38 25.68
CA SER A 219 -68.10 -59.85 25.83
C SER A 219 -69.07 -60.33 26.93
N GLN A 220 -69.79 -59.43 27.57
CA GLN A 220 -70.91 -59.71 28.48
C GLN A 220 -72.25 -59.44 27.77
#